data_cab7effcbc04ab7ecda4581aad4627f3
#
_entry.id   cab7effcbc04ab7ecda4581aad4627f3
#
_cell.length_a   1.000
_cell.length_b   1.000
_cell.length_c   1.000
_cell.angle_alpha   90.00
_cell.angle_beta   90.00
_cell.angle_gamma   90.00
#
_symmetry.space_group_name_H-M   'P 1'
#
loop_
_entity.id
_entity.type
_entity.pdbx_description
1 polymer ?
#
loop_
_entity_poly.entity_id
_entity_poly.type
_entity_poly.pdbx_seq_one_letter_code
_entity_poly.pdbx_strand_id
1 'polypeptide(L)'
;MQIDTLWMKTNFMRFNTQYFDGVLPLPRLRAGRSRTQLGTMSCKRKTSWGRTKLYDFTISLSNYYDQTEHQFQSVLLHEMIHLSIAVSGVKDTSPHGVVFRGLMQRLNRDGWDIQIMTKTRDYTKAYTGSATVIAQYIVLALEMNDGKRFLSSVNPKFVRDINQQLRTIPQISHYAWFTTSDRWFETMPKVRSLRGRRVTAEVFQAKTQAMKPISV
;
A
#
# COMPACT_ATOMS: atom_id res chain seq x y z
N MET A 1 -8.54 14.54 4.46
CA MET A 1 -9.82 14.00 4.97
C MET A 1 -9.86 12.47 4.86
N GLN A 2 -10.91 11.81 5.40
CA GLN A 2 -11.16 10.36 5.21
C GLN A 2 -12.48 10.21 4.45
N ILE A 3 -12.53 9.27 3.52
CA ILE A 3 -13.73 8.96 2.73
C ILE A 3 -14.25 7.56 3.09
N ASP A 4 -15.53 7.34 2.88
CA ASP A 4 -16.18 6.04 3.02
C ASP A 4 -16.86 5.60 1.71
N THR A 5 -17.48 4.45 1.74
CA THR A 5 -18.17 3.91 0.55
C THR A 5 -19.41 4.70 0.17
N LEU A 6 -20.05 5.40 1.12
CA LEU A 6 -21.22 6.25 0.85
C LEU A 6 -20.77 7.50 0.09
N TRP A 7 -19.70 8.16 0.54
CA TRP A 7 -19.07 9.28 -0.17
C TRP A 7 -18.67 8.89 -1.60
N MET A 8 -18.03 7.72 -1.76
CA MET A 8 -17.64 7.21 -3.07
C MET A 8 -18.87 6.99 -3.97
N LYS A 9 -19.93 6.39 -3.45
CA LYS A 9 -21.16 6.14 -4.21
C LYS A 9 -21.83 7.45 -4.66
N THR A 10 -21.95 8.42 -3.76
CA THR A 10 -22.56 9.73 -4.06
C THR A 10 -21.79 10.44 -5.17
N ASN A 11 -20.46 10.51 -5.05
CA ASN A 11 -19.64 11.15 -6.07
C ASN A 11 -19.61 10.36 -7.38
N PHE A 12 -19.56 9.03 -7.33
CA PHE A 12 -19.64 8.18 -8.52
C PHE A 12 -20.94 8.43 -9.31
N MET A 13 -22.10 8.42 -8.66
CA MET A 13 -23.39 8.66 -9.31
C MET A 13 -23.46 10.05 -9.92
N ARG A 14 -23.00 11.07 -9.20
CA ARG A 14 -22.91 12.44 -9.70
C ARG A 14 -22.05 12.52 -10.96
N PHE A 15 -20.84 12.01 -10.92
CA PHE A 15 -19.92 12.04 -12.05
C PHE A 15 -20.37 11.17 -13.21
N ASN A 16 -21.01 10.03 -12.93
CA ASN A 16 -21.58 9.17 -13.97
C ASN A 16 -22.61 9.93 -14.80
N THR A 17 -23.53 10.61 -14.14
CA THR A 17 -24.52 11.47 -14.83
C THR A 17 -23.85 12.64 -15.55
N GLN A 18 -22.91 13.32 -14.92
CA GLN A 18 -22.33 14.56 -15.43
C GLN A 18 -21.35 14.34 -16.61
N TYR A 19 -20.58 13.24 -16.59
CA TYR A 19 -19.45 13.06 -17.52
C TYR A 19 -19.52 11.79 -18.38
N PHE A 20 -20.39 10.85 -18.01
CA PHE A 20 -20.48 9.54 -18.66
C PHE A 20 -21.91 9.15 -19.04
N ASP A 21 -22.79 10.15 -19.20
CA ASP A 21 -24.18 9.98 -19.66
C ASP A 21 -25.02 8.98 -18.83
N GLY A 22 -24.60 8.71 -17.58
CA GLY A 22 -25.24 7.76 -16.69
C GLY A 22 -25.05 6.28 -17.08
N VAL A 23 -24.22 5.96 -18.07
CA VAL A 23 -24.15 4.61 -18.67
C VAL A 23 -23.20 3.66 -17.92
N LEU A 24 -22.38 4.16 -17.01
CA LEU A 24 -21.45 3.29 -16.28
C LEU A 24 -22.18 2.43 -15.24
N PRO A 25 -21.94 1.12 -15.23
CA PRO A 25 -22.49 0.26 -14.17
C PRO A 25 -21.83 0.65 -12.84
N LEU A 26 -22.61 0.65 -11.76
CA LEU A 26 -22.07 0.89 -10.42
C LEU A 26 -21.12 -0.25 -10.02
N PRO A 27 -19.81 0.03 -9.88
CA PRO A 27 -18.85 -0.98 -9.47
C PRO A 27 -18.95 -1.25 -7.96
N ARG A 28 -18.27 -2.29 -7.50
CA ARG A 28 -18.01 -2.44 -6.07
C ARG A 28 -17.06 -1.34 -5.62
N LEU A 29 -17.47 -0.53 -4.65
CA LEU A 29 -16.69 0.57 -4.12
C LEU A 29 -16.00 0.17 -2.81
N ARG A 30 -14.71 0.53 -2.65
CA ARG A 30 -13.91 0.18 -1.48
C ARG A 30 -13.04 1.37 -1.05
N ALA A 31 -13.23 1.83 0.19
CA ALA A 31 -12.31 2.74 0.85
C ALA A 31 -11.21 1.90 1.54
N GLY A 32 -10.02 1.89 0.97
CA GLY A 32 -8.88 1.08 1.42
C GLY A 32 -7.77 1.90 2.06
N ARG A 33 -6.60 1.29 2.26
CA ARG A 33 -5.39 1.92 2.80
C ARG A 33 -4.13 1.48 2.05
N SER A 34 -4.17 1.49 0.72
CA SER A 34 -3.01 1.20 -0.11
C SER A 34 -1.90 2.23 0.14
N ARG A 35 -0.66 1.76 0.23
CA ARG A 35 0.55 2.60 0.39
C ARG A 35 1.22 2.93 -0.94
N THR A 36 0.81 2.28 -2.01
CA THR A 36 1.47 2.37 -3.32
C THR A 36 0.62 3.05 -4.39
N GLN A 37 -0.70 3.13 -4.16
CA GLN A 37 -1.63 3.69 -5.14
C GLN A 37 -2.73 4.48 -4.42
N LEU A 38 -3.13 5.62 -4.99
CA LEU A 38 -4.23 6.44 -4.48
C LEU A 38 -5.59 5.86 -4.88
N GLY A 39 -5.69 5.29 -6.07
CA GLY A 39 -6.86 4.61 -6.61
C GLY A 39 -6.50 3.37 -7.42
N THR A 40 -7.47 2.51 -7.66
CA THR A 40 -7.37 1.38 -8.59
C THR A 40 -8.75 0.99 -9.09
N MET A 41 -8.86 0.76 -10.41
CA MET A 41 -9.97 0.05 -11.03
C MET A 41 -9.53 -1.36 -11.40
N SER A 42 -10.30 -2.35 -11.00
CA SER A 42 -10.07 -3.76 -11.32
C SER A 42 -11.34 -4.43 -11.82
N CYS A 43 -11.19 -5.47 -12.61
CA CYS A 43 -12.29 -6.27 -13.11
C CYS A 43 -11.87 -7.73 -13.27
N LYS A 44 -12.86 -8.62 -13.37
CA LYS A 44 -12.65 -10.00 -13.78
C LYS A 44 -12.79 -10.13 -15.29
N ARG A 45 -12.11 -11.11 -15.85
CA ARG A 45 -12.14 -11.45 -17.28
C ARG A 45 -12.65 -12.87 -17.45
N LYS A 46 -13.59 -13.04 -18.38
CA LYS A 46 -14.05 -14.36 -18.84
C LYS A 46 -13.90 -14.41 -20.36
N THR A 47 -13.16 -15.38 -20.85
CA THR A 47 -13.03 -15.64 -22.30
C THR A 47 -13.82 -16.90 -22.64
N SER A 48 -14.71 -16.81 -23.63
CA SER A 48 -15.49 -17.92 -24.13
C SER A 48 -15.66 -17.74 -25.64
N TRP A 49 -15.41 -18.80 -26.43
CA TRP A 49 -15.55 -18.78 -27.88
C TRP A 49 -14.83 -17.60 -28.58
N GLY A 50 -13.58 -17.30 -28.13
CA GLY A 50 -12.78 -16.20 -28.66
C GLY A 50 -13.25 -14.79 -28.27
N ARG A 51 -14.35 -14.65 -27.53
CA ARG A 51 -14.87 -13.38 -27.04
C ARG A 51 -14.49 -13.20 -25.58
N THR A 52 -13.90 -12.04 -25.25
CA THR A 52 -13.56 -11.67 -23.87
C THR A 52 -14.61 -10.71 -23.33
N LYS A 53 -15.19 -11.05 -22.17
CA LYS A 53 -16.10 -10.17 -21.42
C LYS A 53 -15.44 -9.77 -20.11
N LEU A 54 -15.46 -8.47 -19.78
CA LEU A 54 -15.05 -7.93 -18.50
C LEU A 54 -16.30 -7.80 -17.60
N TYR A 55 -16.14 -8.13 -16.31
CA TYR A 55 -17.25 -8.09 -15.34
C TYR A 55 -16.70 -7.94 -13.92
N ASP A 56 -17.57 -7.81 -12.93
CA ASP A 56 -17.25 -7.67 -11.49
C ASP A 56 -16.25 -6.54 -11.24
N PHE A 57 -16.61 -5.35 -11.73
CA PHE A 57 -15.79 -4.16 -11.60
C PHE A 57 -15.69 -3.71 -10.14
N THR A 58 -14.52 -3.29 -9.73
CA THR A 58 -14.25 -2.74 -8.40
C THR A 58 -13.41 -1.47 -8.53
N ILE A 59 -13.82 -0.40 -7.88
CA ILE A 59 -13.01 0.80 -7.70
C ILE A 59 -12.64 0.91 -6.23
N SER A 60 -11.35 1.04 -5.96
CA SER A 60 -10.81 1.24 -4.59
C SER A 60 -10.07 2.55 -4.53
N LEU A 61 -10.30 3.34 -3.47
CA LEU A 61 -9.53 4.56 -3.16
C LEU A 61 -8.82 4.41 -1.83
N SER A 62 -7.66 5.05 -1.68
CA SER A 62 -6.82 4.90 -0.50
C SER A 62 -6.96 6.06 0.46
N ASN A 63 -7.37 5.77 1.70
CA ASN A 63 -7.33 6.67 2.85
C ASN A 63 -5.96 6.71 3.55
N TYR A 64 -4.92 6.12 2.97
CA TYR A 64 -3.59 6.09 3.61
C TYR A 64 -2.90 7.46 3.59
N TYR A 65 -3.14 8.24 2.53
CA TYR A 65 -2.60 9.58 2.35
C TYR A 65 -3.64 10.64 2.69
N ASP A 66 -3.16 11.77 3.23
CA ASP A 66 -4.01 12.93 3.42
C ASP A 66 -4.27 13.59 2.07
N GLN A 67 -5.54 13.71 1.73
CA GLN A 67 -5.99 14.25 0.47
C GLN A 67 -7.16 15.20 0.73
N THR A 68 -7.25 16.25 -0.07
CA THR A 68 -8.44 17.12 -0.13
C THR A 68 -9.59 16.38 -0.79
N GLU A 69 -10.81 16.89 -0.65
CA GLU A 69 -11.97 16.36 -1.33
C GLU A 69 -11.78 16.36 -2.86
N HIS A 70 -11.29 17.47 -3.40
CA HIS A 70 -11.02 17.61 -4.82
C HIS A 70 -9.98 16.59 -5.33
N GLN A 71 -8.95 16.29 -4.54
CA GLN A 71 -7.98 15.25 -4.89
C GLN A 71 -8.61 13.86 -4.91
N PHE A 72 -9.43 13.50 -3.91
CA PHE A 72 -10.17 12.24 -3.93
C PHE A 72 -11.13 12.14 -5.11
N GLN A 73 -11.80 13.24 -5.47
CA GLN A 73 -12.70 13.30 -6.62
C GLN A 73 -11.93 13.13 -7.93
N SER A 74 -10.76 13.77 -8.09
CA SER A 74 -9.89 13.62 -9.26
C SER A 74 -9.38 12.18 -9.42
N VAL A 75 -9.02 11.51 -8.29
CA VAL A 75 -8.63 10.10 -8.29
C VAL A 75 -9.83 9.20 -8.65
N LEU A 76 -11.02 9.48 -8.13
CA LEU A 76 -12.24 8.74 -8.48
C LEU A 76 -12.53 8.85 -9.99
N LEU A 77 -12.45 10.04 -10.56
CA LEU A 77 -12.62 10.28 -11.99
C LEU A 77 -11.59 9.54 -12.83
N HIS A 78 -10.33 9.48 -12.40
CA HIS A 78 -9.29 8.65 -13.03
C HIS A 78 -9.72 7.19 -13.14
N GLU A 79 -10.20 6.59 -12.06
CA GLU A 79 -10.67 5.21 -12.05
C GLU A 79 -11.97 5.02 -12.85
N MET A 80 -12.82 6.04 -12.91
CA MET A 80 -14.03 6.03 -13.74
C MET A 80 -13.70 6.09 -15.24
N ILE A 81 -12.64 6.77 -15.66
CA ILE A 81 -12.14 6.71 -17.05
C ILE A 81 -11.73 5.27 -17.39
N HIS A 82 -10.99 4.60 -16.52
CA HIS A 82 -10.63 3.18 -16.72
C HIS A 82 -11.88 2.30 -16.85
N LEU A 83 -12.87 2.53 -15.98
CA LEU A 83 -14.14 1.80 -16.04
C LEU A 83 -14.87 2.05 -17.36
N SER A 84 -14.92 3.29 -17.83
CA SER A 84 -15.63 3.65 -19.09
C SER A 84 -14.99 2.95 -20.30
N ILE A 85 -13.68 2.93 -20.38
CA ILE A 85 -12.94 2.23 -21.44
C ILE A 85 -13.18 0.72 -21.36
N ALA A 86 -13.16 0.14 -20.14
CA ALA A 86 -13.40 -1.29 -19.93
C ALA A 86 -14.83 -1.71 -20.31
N VAL A 87 -15.82 -0.87 -20.05
CA VAL A 87 -17.25 -1.13 -20.34
C VAL A 87 -17.57 -0.92 -21.81
N SER A 88 -17.00 0.11 -22.45
CA SER A 88 -17.23 0.40 -23.88
C SER A 88 -16.60 -0.66 -24.81
N GLY A 89 -15.67 -1.45 -24.31
CA GLY A 89 -14.92 -2.42 -25.12
C GLY A 89 -13.93 -1.79 -26.10
N VAL A 90 -13.74 -0.47 -26.03
CA VAL A 90 -12.73 0.23 -26.82
C VAL A 90 -11.34 -0.25 -26.40
N LYS A 91 -10.52 -0.62 -27.39
CA LYS A 91 -9.11 -0.95 -27.14
C LYS A 91 -8.28 0.32 -27.13
N ASP A 92 -7.71 0.66 -26.01
CA ASP A 92 -6.72 1.73 -25.95
C ASP A 92 -5.31 1.17 -26.23
N THR A 93 -4.38 2.03 -26.61
CA THR A 93 -2.99 1.68 -26.96
C THR A 93 -2.17 1.24 -25.75
N SER A 94 -2.57 1.67 -24.55
CA SER A 94 -1.98 1.31 -23.26
C SER A 94 -2.99 1.62 -22.16
N PRO A 95 -2.73 1.26 -20.88
CA PRO A 95 -3.63 1.64 -19.77
C PRO A 95 -3.95 3.13 -19.70
N HIS A 96 -3.00 3.98 -20.10
CA HIS A 96 -3.19 5.44 -20.21
C HIS A 96 -2.88 5.91 -21.65
N GLY A 97 -3.48 5.25 -22.61
CA GLY A 97 -3.28 5.52 -24.04
C GLY A 97 -4.04 6.76 -24.55
N VAL A 98 -4.27 6.80 -25.85
CA VAL A 98 -4.86 7.97 -26.51
C VAL A 98 -6.28 8.23 -26.02
N VAL A 99 -7.09 7.17 -25.84
CA VAL A 99 -8.49 7.28 -25.39
C VAL A 99 -8.55 7.81 -23.97
N PHE A 100 -7.75 7.21 -23.06
CA PHE A 100 -7.65 7.66 -21.67
C PHE A 100 -7.25 9.14 -21.58
N ARG A 101 -6.19 9.52 -22.29
CA ARG A 101 -5.68 10.90 -22.29
C ARG A 101 -6.68 11.90 -22.84
N GLY A 102 -7.44 11.54 -23.87
CA GLY A 102 -8.50 12.38 -24.42
C GLY A 102 -9.60 12.68 -23.39
N LEU A 103 -10.07 11.64 -22.68
CA LEU A 103 -11.06 11.80 -21.60
C LEU A 103 -10.49 12.60 -20.43
N MET A 104 -9.26 12.29 -20.00
CA MET A 104 -8.56 13.01 -18.95
C MET A 104 -8.43 14.51 -19.25
N GLN A 105 -7.99 14.86 -20.47
CA GLN A 105 -7.85 16.26 -20.89
C GLN A 105 -9.19 16.99 -20.92
N ARG A 106 -10.28 16.32 -21.34
CA ARG A 106 -11.63 16.90 -21.30
C ARG A 106 -12.02 17.25 -19.87
N LEU A 107 -11.85 16.32 -18.91
CA LEU A 107 -12.19 16.55 -17.53
C LEU A 107 -11.29 17.60 -16.86
N ASN A 108 -9.99 17.61 -17.19
CA ASN A 108 -9.06 18.61 -16.64
C ASN A 108 -9.39 20.03 -17.14
N ARG A 109 -9.97 20.19 -18.34
CA ARG A 109 -10.49 21.50 -18.79
C ARG A 109 -11.67 21.99 -17.96
N ASP A 110 -12.42 21.07 -17.34
CA ASP A 110 -13.53 21.40 -16.43
C ASP A 110 -13.05 21.63 -14.98
N GLY A 111 -11.71 21.73 -14.77
CA GLY A 111 -11.11 22.10 -13.48
C GLY A 111 -10.68 20.90 -12.61
N TRP A 112 -10.71 19.66 -13.12
CA TRP A 112 -10.15 18.51 -12.41
C TRP A 112 -8.63 18.45 -12.56
N ASP A 113 -7.96 17.77 -11.62
CA ASP A 113 -6.51 17.51 -11.67
C ASP A 113 -6.26 15.99 -11.75
N ILE A 114 -6.63 15.41 -12.89
CA ILE A 114 -6.43 13.98 -13.16
C ILE A 114 -5.04 13.78 -13.75
N GLN A 115 -4.21 12.96 -13.10
CA GLN A 115 -2.83 12.69 -13.47
C GLN A 115 -2.65 11.21 -13.83
N ILE A 116 -1.77 10.91 -14.79
CA ILE A 116 -1.43 9.53 -15.20
C ILE A 116 -0.60 8.85 -14.13
N MET A 117 0.33 9.57 -13.51
CA MET A 117 1.20 9.08 -12.45
C MET A 117 1.19 10.04 -11.27
N THR A 118 0.79 9.51 -10.13
CA THR A 118 0.89 10.24 -8.86
C THR A 118 2.08 9.71 -8.07
N LYS A 119 3.06 10.56 -7.78
CA LYS A 119 4.16 10.21 -6.90
C LYS A 119 3.66 10.22 -5.47
N THR A 120 3.34 9.06 -4.93
CA THR A 120 2.80 8.91 -3.55
C THR A 120 3.74 9.46 -2.46
N ARG A 121 5.03 9.61 -2.75
CA ARG A 121 6.01 10.25 -1.86
C ARG A 121 5.76 11.75 -1.61
N ASP A 122 5.01 12.40 -2.49
CA ASP A 122 4.69 13.83 -2.37
C ASP A 122 3.45 14.07 -1.47
N TYR A 123 2.81 12.99 -1.01
CA TYR A 123 1.64 13.04 -0.14
C TYR A 123 2.00 12.74 1.31
N THR A 124 1.51 13.56 2.24
CA THR A 124 1.58 13.27 3.67
C THR A 124 0.67 12.08 4.03
N LYS A 125 1.11 11.26 4.98
CA LYS A 125 0.25 10.19 5.51
C LYS A 125 -0.95 10.82 6.23
N ALA A 126 -2.15 10.35 5.96
CA ALA A 126 -3.34 10.81 6.64
C ALA A 126 -3.23 10.54 8.15
N TYR A 127 -3.50 11.56 8.95
CA TYR A 127 -3.63 11.40 10.39
C TYR A 127 -4.87 10.55 10.67
N THR A 128 -4.65 9.32 11.07
CA THR A 128 -5.72 8.49 11.62
C THR A 128 -5.80 8.86 13.09
N GLY A 129 -6.85 9.53 13.53
CA GLY A 129 -7.10 9.89 14.94
C GLY A 129 -7.17 8.72 15.94
N SER A 130 -6.75 7.55 15.53
CA SER A 130 -6.31 6.48 16.41
C SER A 130 -5.09 7.01 17.15
N ALA A 131 -5.18 7.13 18.46
CA ALA A 131 -4.03 7.25 19.35
C ALA A 131 -2.91 6.42 18.74
N THR A 132 -1.76 7.02 18.49
CA THR A 132 -0.60 6.36 17.89
C THR A 132 -0.46 4.99 18.55
N VAL A 133 -0.92 3.94 17.90
CA VAL A 133 -0.49 2.61 18.27
C VAL A 133 1.00 2.68 18.03
N ILE A 134 1.74 2.90 19.10
CA ILE A 134 3.20 2.92 19.09
C ILE A 134 3.56 1.59 18.45
N ALA A 135 4.01 1.63 17.18
CA ALA A 135 4.29 0.42 16.44
C ALA A 135 5.34 -0.36 17.22
N GLN A 136 4.96 -1.48 17.81
CA GLN A 136 5.91 -2.37 18.45
C GLN A 136 6.59 -3.23 17.39
N TYR A 137 7.90 -3.25 17.45
CA TYR A 137 8.74 -4.09 16.61
C TYR A 137 9.28 -5.24 17.45
N ILE A 138 9.20 -6.46 16.92
CA ILE A 138 9.95 -7.59 17.46
C ILE A 138 11.30 -7.59 16.76
N VAL A 139 12.36 -7.54 17.55
CA VAL A 139 13.73 -7.40 17.06
C VAL A 139 14.55 -8.62 17.48
N LEU A 140 15.23 -9.22 16.50
CA LEU A 140 16.30 -10.16 16.72
C LEU A 140 17.63 -9.41 16.66
N ALA A 141 18.39 -9.45 17.73
CA ALA A 141 19.78 -9.02 17.79
C ALA A 141 20.68 -10.26 17.76
N LEU A 142 21.67 -10.26 16.87
CA LEU A 142 22.50 -11.41 16.58
C LEU A 142 23.97 -11.01 16.47
N GLU A 143 24.83 -11.76 17.14
CA GLU A 143 26.28 -11.65 17.05
C GLU A 143 26.87 -12.94 16.48
N MET A 144 27.82 -12.80 15.55
CA MET A 144 28.51 -13.90 14.92
C MET A 144 29.89 -14.13 15.58
N ASN A 145 30.44 -15.34 15.45
CA ASN A 145 31.77 -15.68 15.96
C ASN A 145 32.88 -14.80 15.37
N ASP A 146 32.66 -14.24 14.17
CA ASP A 146 33.59 -13.32 13.51
C ASP A 146 33.40 -11.85 13.93
N GLY A 147 32.61 -11.58 14.96
CA GLY A 147 32.34 -10.25 15.50
C GLY A 147 31.33 -9.43 14.73
N LYS A 148 30.77 -9.93 13.64
CA LYS A 148 29.68 -9.24 12.92
C LYS A 148 28.40 -9.21 13.74
N ARG A 149 27.70 -8.07 13.70
CA ARG A 149 26.46 -7.85 14.42
C ARG A 149 25.33 -7.46 13.51
N PHE A 150 24.14 -7.99 13.79
CA PHE A 150 22.94 -7.78 12.96
C PHE A 150 21.74 -7.46 13.84
N LEU A 151 20.89 -6.54 13.34
CA LEU A 151 19.57 -6.25 13.88
C LEU A 151 18.52 -6.51 12.81
N SER A 152 17.43 -7.17 13.21
CA SER A 152 16.34 -7.55 12.29
C SER A 152 14.99 -7.20 12.90
N SER A 153 14.16 -6.46 12.19
CA SER A 153 12.73 -6.39 12.52
C SER A 153 12.04 -7.64 12.00
N VAL A 154 11.45 -8.44 12.88
CA VAL A 154 10.90 -9.75 12.54
C VAL A 154 9.37 -9.72 12.51
N ASN A 155 8.79 -10.39 11.50
CA ASN A 155 7.35 -10.59 11.46
C ASN A 155 6.92 -11.54 12.60
N PRO A 156 5.97 -11.16 13.46
CA PRO A 156 5.57 -11.95 14.64
C PRO A 156 5.21 -13.41 14.32
N LYS A 157 4.65 -13.67 13.15
CA LYS A 157 4.26 -15.03 12.74
C LYS A 157 5.43 -15.98 12.52
N PHE A 158 6.64 -15.47 12.31
CA PHE A 158 7.83 -16.25 11.97
C PHE A 158 8.88 -16.28 13.08
N VAL A 159 8.58 -15.72 14.24
CA VAL A 159 9.52 -15.63 15.37
C VAL A 159 9.94 -17.01 15.85
N ARG A 160 9.01 -17.94 16.01
CA ARG A 160 9.30 -19.32 16.46
C ARG A 160 10.15 -20.08 15.46
N ASP A 161 9.81 -19.98 14.16
CA ASP A 161 10.54 -20.69 13.10
C ASP A 161 11.98 -20.17 12.99
N ILE A 162 12.18 -18.85 13.08
CA ILE A 162 13.51 -18.25 13.07
C ILE A 162 14.28 -18.65 14.32
N ASN A 163 13.64 -18.66 15.51
CA ASN A 163 14.28 -19.05 16.75
C ASN A 163 14.77 -20.52 16.74
N GLN A 164 14.02 -21.42 16.11
CA GLN A 164 14.46 -22.80 15.91
C GLN A 164 15.69 -22.88 15.00
N GLN A 165 15.69 -22.13 13.89
CA GLN A 165 16.81 -22.09 12.95
C GLN A 165 18.09 -21.56 13.62
N LEU A 166 18.00 -20.55 14.50
CA LEU A 166 19.16 -19.97 15.18
C LEU A 166 19.96 -21.02 15.98
N ARG A 167 19.27 -21.98 16.58
CA ARG A 167 19.89 -23.05 17.42
C ARG A 167 20.76 -24.00 16.58
N THR A 168 20.59 -24.06 15.29
CA THR A 168 21.30 -24.99 14.39
C THR A 168 22.49 -24.36 13.67
N ILE A 169 22.78 -23.07 13.93
CA ILE A 169 23.82 -22.32 13.20
C ILE A 169 25.05 -22.13 14.09
N PRO A 170 26.13 -22.88 13.87
CA PRO A 170 27.32 -22.83 14.72
C PRO A 170 28.08 -21.50 14.68
N GLN A 171 27.87 -20.70 13.64
CA GLN A 171 28.55 -19.42 13.44
C GLN A 171 27.99 -18.29 14.32
N ILE A 172 26.86 -18.51 15.01
CA ILE A 172 26.24 -17.54 15.90
C ILE A 172 26.84 -17.70 17.28
N SER A 173 27.48 -16.61 17.79
CA SER A 173 28.02 -16.58 19.14
C SER A 173 26.96 -16.23 20.18
N HIS A 174 26.10 -15.28 19.86
CA HIS A 174 25.03 -14.86 20.75
C HIS A 174 23.83 -14.31 19.97
N TYR A 175 22.63 -14.53 20.53
CA TYR A 175 21.42 -13.86 20.03
C TYR A 175 20.44 -13.57 21.17
N ALA A 176 19.66 -12.51 21.00
CA ALA A 176 18.61 -12.13 21.92
C ALA A 176 17.41 -11.54 21.19
N TRP A 177 16.24 -11.71 21.77
CA TRP A 177 14.99 -11.18 21.28
C TRP A 177 14.53 -9.99 22.11
N PHE A 178 14.02 -8.96 21.42
CA PHE A 178 13.58 -7.72 22.03
C PHE A 178 12.26 -7.24 21.45
N THR A 179 11.59 -6.37 22.22
CA THR A 179 10.54 -5.49 21.68
C THR A 179 10.96 -4.03 21.84
N THR A 180 10.55 -3.21 20.89
CA THR A 180 10.81 -1.77 20.92
C THR A 180 9.77 -0.99 20.13
N SER A 181 9.58 0.27 20.48
CA SER A 181 8.85 1.27 19.71
C SER A 181 9.77 2.24 18.96
N ASP A 182 11.08 2.00 18.96
CA ASP A 182 12.04 2.87 18.30
C ASP A 182 11.77 2.94 16.80
N ARG A 183 11.50 4.15 16.30
CA ARG A 183 11.22 4.43 14.90
C ARG A 183 12.38 4.12 13.96
N TRP A 184 13.59 3.92 14.48
CA TRP A 184 14.72 3.46 13.69
C TRP A 184 14.43 2.15 12.95
N PHE A 185 13.55 1.29 13.51
CA PHE A 185 13.10 0.05 12.90
C PHE A 185 11.95 0.24 11.91
N GLU A 186 11.37 1.43 11.79
CA GLU A 186 10.23 1.71 10.90
C GLU A 186 10.56 1.47 9.42
N THR A 187 11.79 1.79 9.03
CA THR A 187 12.27 1.62 7.64
C THR A 187 12.78 0.21 7.33
N MET A 188 12.88 -0.65 8.35
CA MET A 188 13.30 -2.03 8.14
C MET A 188 12.15 -2.92 7.65
N PRO A 189 12.39 -3.79 6.66
CA PRO A 189 11.41 -4.79 6.29
C PRO A 189 11.20 -5.77 7.46
N LYS A 190 9.93 -6.13 7.74
CA LYS A 190 9.61 -7.21 8.70
C LYS A 190 9.97 -8.56 8.06
N VAL A 191 11.13 -9.10 8.43
CA VAL A 191 11.66 -10.33 7.84
C VAL A 191 10.84 -11.56 8.22
N ARG A 192 10.82 -12.55 7.32
CA ARG A 192 10.13 -13.85 7.47
C ARG A 192 11.12 -15.01 7.50
N SER A 193 12.39 -14.74 7.37
CA SER A 193 13.50 -15.68 7.40
C SER A 193 14.70 -15.02 8.06
N LEU A 194 15.75 -15.79 8.34
CA LEU A 194 16.96 -15.29 8.98
C LEU A 194 17.70 -14.31 8.05
N ARG A 195 17.44 -13.03 8.22
CA ARG A 195 18.07 -11.89 7.53
C ARG A 195 18.18 -10.74 8.50
N GLY A 196 19.28 -9.99 8.45
CA GLY A 196 19.49 -8.85 9.31
C GLY A 196 20.25 -7.73 8.63
N ARG A 197 20.07 -6.52 9.12
CA ARG A 197 20.91 -5.38 8.77
C ARG A 197 22.19 -5.45 9.60
N ARG A 198 23.33 -5.51 8.92
CA ARG A 198 24.62 -5.40 9.60
C ARG A 198 24.77 -4.00 10.20
N VAL A 199 25.22 -3.95 11.45
CA VAL A 199 25.43 -2.70 12.20
C VAL A 199 26.81 -2.71 12.87
N THR A 200 27.30 -1.52 13.27
CA THR A 200 28.52 -1.39 14.05
C THR A 200 28.30 -1.82 15.51
N ALA A 201 29.37 -2.05 16.24
CA ALA A 201 29.30 -2.42 17.66
C ALA A 201 28.57 -1.36 18.49
N GLU A 202 28.85 -0.08 18.23
CA GLU A 202 28.24 1.04 18.95
C GLU A 202 26.73 1.11 18.71
N VAL A 203 26.29 0.97 17.46
CA VAL A 203 24.86 0.96 17.11
C VAL A 203 24.16 -0.25 17.72
N PHE A 204 24.80 -1.42 17.67
CA PHE A 204 24.26 -2.65 18.26
C PHE A 204 24.03 -2.47 19.76
N GLN A 205 25.05 -2.01 20.48
CA GLN A 205 24.99 -1.81 21.93
C GLN A 205 23.96 -0.74 22.30
N ALA A 206 23.98 0.42 21.65
CA ALA A 206 23.05 1.50 21.93
C ALA A 206 21.59 1.06 21.71
N LYS A 207 21.31 0.29 20.62
CA LYS A 207 19.95 -0.18 20.36
C LYS A 207 19.51 -1.28 21.32
N THR A 208 20.35 -2.29 21.59
CA THR A 208 19.99 -3.39 22.49
C THR A 208 19.76 -2.93 23.93
N GLN A 209 20.53 -1.96 24.42
CA GLN A 209 20.31 -1.36 25.75
C GLN A 209 18.98 -0.60 25.86
N ALA A 210 18.51 0.02 24.77
CA ALA A 210 17.27 0.78 24.75
C ALA A 210 16.00 -0.11 24.50
N MET A 211 16.17 -1.40 24.22
CA MET A 211 15.07 -2.32 23.92
C MET A 211 14.70 -3.20 25.12
N LYS A 212 13.44 -3.61 25.18
CA LYS A 212 12.93 -4.52 26.20
C LYS A 212 13.17 -5.97 25.79
N PRO A 213 13.93 -6.79 26.56
CA PRO A 213 14.13 -8.20 26.23
C PRO A 213 12.83 -9.00 26.33
N ILE A 214 12.70 -10.03 25.49
CA ILE A 214 11.59 -11.00 25.52
C ILE A 214 12.11 -12.42 25.37
N SER A 215 11.41 -13.36 25.97
CA SER A 215 11.64 -14.80 25.78
C SER A 215 10.80 -15.33 24.60
N VAL A 216 11.38 -16.24 23.79
CA VAL A 216 10.77 -16.85 22.60
C VAL A 216 10.95 -18.37 22.65
#